data_cd51393dc89446c7374d1802bb342d10
#
_entry.id   cd51393dc89446c7374d1802bb342d10
#
_cell.length_a   1.000
_cell.length_b   1.000
_cell.length_c   1.000
_cell.angle_alpha   90.00
_cell.angle_beta   90.00
_cell.angle_gamma   90.00
#
_symmetry.space_group_name_H-M   'P 1'
#
loop_
_entity.id
_entity.type
_entity.pdbx_description
1 polymer ?
#
loop_
_entity_poly.entity_id
_entity_poly.type
_entity_poly.pdbx_seq_one_letter_code
_entity_poly.pdbx_strand_id
1 'polypeptide(L)'
;MKKGIVRNILSVKYDSYKSEYWVFFGQSKNESRIIVYNKKWQKLKIIGENHFNFRAISSVFFKNHVLWFMNNPNGNSFVIKYDRDSELLQKGFEFPGPVWYSFSSDNRYFL
;
A
#
# COMPACT_ATOMS: atom_id res chain seq x y z
N MET A 1 8.42 5.29 -24.34
CA MET A 1 8.27 4.51 -23.21
C MET A 1 8.30 3.07 -23.57
N LYS A 2 8.79 2.30 -22.69
CA LYS A 2 8.83 0.99 -22.94
C LYS A 2 7.48 0.56 -22.91
N LYS A 3 7.04 0.11 -23.95
CA LYS A 3 5.76 -0.30 -24.01
C LYS A 3 5.58 -1.46 -23.18
N GLY A 4 4.43 -1.78 -22.79
CA GLY A 4 4.16 -2.91 -21.98
C GLY A 4 4.49 -2.70 -20.52
N ILE A 5 4.84 -1.49 -20.17
CA ILE A 5 5.22 -1.22 -18.83
C ILE A 5 4.16 -0.47 -18.07
N VAL A 6 3.06 -0.20 -18.69
CA VAL A 6 1.98 0.47 -18.02
C VAL A 6 1.45 -0.46 -16.93
N ARG A 7 1.42 0.02 -15.71
CA ARG A 7 0.92 -0.75 -14.59
C ARG A 7 -0.41 -0.18 -14.17
N ASN A 8 -1.24 -1.03 -13.62
CA ASN A 8 -2.50 -0.56 -13.08
C ASN A 8 -2.23 0.07 -11.73
N ILE A 9 -2.50 1.35 -11.64
CA ILE A 9 -2.37 2.06 -10.39
C ILE A 9 -3.67 1.90 -9.63
N LEU A 10 -3.58 1.32 -8.44
CA LEU A 10 -4.75 1.12 -7.60
C LEU A 10 -5.06 2.34 -6.77
N SER A 11 -4.04 3.00 -6.26
CA SER A 11 -4.25 4.21 -5.50
C SER A 11 -2.96 5.01 -5.39
N VAL A 12 -3.12 6.31 -5.17
CA VAL A 12 -2.03 7.23 -4.91
C VAL A 12 -2.40 7.96 -3.65
N LYS A 13 -1.56 7.87 -2.63
CA LYS A 13 -1.84 8.47 -1.33
C LYS A 13 -0.71 9.39 -0.93
N TYR A 14 -1.07 10.52 -0.33
CA TYR A 14 -0.07 11.46 0.13
C TYR A 14 0.20 11.23 1.61
N ASP A 15 1.48 11.06 1.93
CA ASP A 15 1.94 10.86 3.29
C ASP A 15 2.42 12.23 3.80
N SER A 16 1.58 12.87 4.60
CA SER A 16 1.90 14.21 5.06
C SER A 16 3.01 14.23 6.12
N TYR A 17 3.29 13.10 6.73
CA TYR A 17 4.35 13.05 7.74
C TYR A 17 5.73 13.14 7.12
N LYS A 18 5.88 12.66 5.91
CA LYS A 18 7.15 12.67 5.20
C LYS A 18 7.13 13.49 3.93
N SER A 19 5.97 14.03 3.57
CA SER A 19 5.77 14.78 2.32
C SER A 19 6.15 13.91 1.12
N GLU A 20 5.58 12.72 1.08
CA GLU A 20 5.87 11.74 0.04
C GLU A 20 4.57 11.18 -0.51
N TYR A 21 4.64 10.66 -1.73
CA TYR A 21 3.51 9.96 -2.33
C TYR A 21 3.77 8.47 -2.32
N TRP A 22 2.79 7.72 -1.89
CA TRP A 22 2.82 6.26 -1.93
C TRP A 22 1.91 5.82 -3.04
N VAL A 23 2.46 5.11 -4.00
CA VAL A 23 1.71 4.64 -5.16
C VAL A 23 1.59 3.14 -5.08
N PHE A 24 0.34 2.67 -5.10
CA PHE A 24 0.04 1.25 -5.00
C PHE A 24 -0.33 0.75 -6.37
N PHE A 25 0.40 -0.24 -6.86
CA PHE A 25 0.17 -0.82 -8.18
C PHE A 25 -0.30 -2.24 -8.04
N GLY A 26 -1.06 -2.71 -9.01
CA GLY A 26 -1.30 -4.13 -9.07
C GLY A 26 -2.60 -4.49 -9.74
N GLN A 27 -2.51 -5.42 -10.65
CA GLN A 27 -3.66 -6.07 -11.20
C GLN A 27 -3.52 -7.54 -10.89
N SER A 28 -2.29 -8.03 -10.93
CA SER A 28 -1.97 -9.40 -10.61
C SER A 28 -0.90 -9.41 -9.56
N LYS A 29 -0.56 -10.61 -9.08
CA LYS A 29 0.48 -10.77 -8.08
C LYS A 29 1.80 -10.18 -8.55
N ASN A 30 2.15 -10.46 -9.82
CA ASN A 30 3.44 -10.01 -10.34
C ASN A 30 3.51 -8.50 -10.56
N GLU A 31 2.38 -7.84 -10.56
CA GLU A 31 2.34 -6.39 -10.73
C GLU A 31 2.09 -5.65 -9.43
N SER A 32 1.92 -6.39 -8.35
CA SER A 32 1.63 -5.79 -7.05
C SER A 32 2.90 -5.20 -6.47
N ARG A 33 2.88 -3.90 -6.20
CA ARG A 33 4.04 -3.23 -5.63
C ARG A 33 3.63 -1.91 -5.02
N ILE A 34 4.46 -1.42 -4.13
CA ILE A 34 4.29 -0.11 -3.52
C ILE A 34 5.58 0.65 -3.73
N ILE A 35 5.48 1.80 -4.37
CA ILE A 35 6.64 2.66 -4.65
C ILE A 35 6.39 4.01 -4.01
N VAL A 36 7.40 4.54 -3.36
CA VAL A 36 7.33 5.84 -2.70
C VAL A 36 8.09 6.87 -3.53
N TYR A 37 7.45 8.01 -3.77
CA TYR A 37 8.00 9.09 -4.56
C TYR A 37 8.04 10.37 -3.74
N ASN A 38 8.98 11.24 -4.06
CA ASN A 38 8.99 12.56 -3.42
C ASN A 38 8.02 13.47 -4.17
N LYS A 39 7.96 14.72 -3.76
CA LYS A 39 7.00 15.67 -4.34
C LYS A 39 7.33 16.03 -5.78
N LYS A 40 8.52 15.74 -6.23
CA LYS A 40 8.91 15.96 -7.63
C LYS A 40 8.75 14.71 -8.45
N TRP A 41 8.09 13.70 -7.88
CA TRP A 41 7.82 12.42 -8.54
C TRP A 41 9.09 11.65 -8.88
N GLN A 42 10.11 11.82 -8.08
CA GLN A 42 11.31 11.01 -8.19
C GLN A 42 11.15 9.81 -7.27
N LYS A 43 11.47 8.63 -7.78
CA LYS A 43 11.32 7.41 -7.00
C LYS A 43 12.33 7.40 -5.86
N LEU A 44 11.84 7.21 -4.65
CA LEU A 44 12.69 7.15 -3.47
C LEU A 44 12.99 5.71 -3.07
N LYS A 45 11.99 4.86 -3.08
CA LYS A 45 12.20 3.46 -2.69
C LYS A 45 11.01 2.62 -3.09
N ILE A 46 11.24 1.31 -3.12
CA ILE A 46 10.18 0.32 -3.30
C ILE A 46 9.98 -0.35 -1.96
N ILE A 47 8.76 -0.29 -1.45
CA ILE A 47 8.45 -0.92 -0.17
C ILE A 47 8.38 -2.44 -0.35
N GLY A 48 7.81 -2.88 -1.47
CA GLY A 48 7.74 -4.29 -1.79
C GLY A 48 7.11 -4.52 -3.13
N GLU A 49 7.30 -5.73 -3.67
CA GLU A 49 6.77 -6.05 -4.98
C GLU A 49 6.57 -7.55 -5.16
N ASN A 50 5.81 -7.89 -6.18
CA ASN A 50 5.60 -9.27 -6.62
C ASN A 50 4.90 -10.16 -5.59
N HIS A 51 4.05 -9.58 -4.79
CA HIS A 51 3.29 -10.33 -3.81
C HIS A 51 2.01 -9.57 -3.49
N PHE A 52 0.92 -10.29 -3.26
CA PHE A 52 -0.36 -9.67 -2.93
C PHE A 52 -0.31 -8.87 -1.62
N ASN A 53 0.67 -9.09 -0.76
CA ASN A 53 0.83 -8.26 0.43
C ASN A 53 0.96 -6.78 0.07
N PHE A 54 1.41 -6.48 -1.14
CA PHE A 54 1.63 -5.12 -1.59
C PHE A 54 0.54 -4.61 -2.52
N ARG A 55 -0.58 -5.33 -2.58
CA ARG A 55 -1.72 -4.93 -3.38
C ARG A 55 -2.78 -4.38 -2.46
N ALA A 56 -2.99 -3.09 -2.52
CA ALA A 56 -3.94 -2.45 -1.63
C ALA A 56 -4.55 -1.22 -2.29
N ILE A 57 -5.76 -0.90 -1.88
CA ILE A 57 -6.44 0.30 -2.34
C ILE A 57 -6.46 1.31 -1.20
N SER A 58 -6.55 0.84 0.02
CA SER A 58 -6.69 1.68 1.19
C SER A 58 -5.45 1.64 2.07
N SER A 59 -5.02 2.79 2.53
CA SER A 59 -3.88 2.89 3.42
C SER A 59 -4.09 4.05 4.38
N VAL A 60 -3.43 3.99 5.52
CA VAL A 60 -3.50 5.04 6.53
C VAL A 60 -2.10 5.29 7.04
N PHE A 61 -1.73 6.55 7.10
CA PHE A 61 -0.38 6.94 7.50
C PHE A 61 -0.38 7.46 8.92
N PHE A 62 0.61 7.00 9.68
CA PHE A 62 0.86 7.47 11.03
C PHE A 62 2.29 7.97 11.10
N LYS A 63 2.62 8.62 12.19
CA LYS A 63 3.94 9.20 12.34
C LYS A 63 5.04 8.17 12.24
N ASN A 64 4.86 7.02 12.89
CA ASN A 64 5.91 6.01 12.99
C ASN A 64 5.66 4.77 12.14
N HIS A 65 4.51 4.66 11.53
CA HIS A 65 4.19 3.49 10.72
C HIS A 65 3.11 3.78 9.71
N VAL A 66 2.95 2.87 8.78
CA VAL A 66 1.90 2.95 7.77
C VAL A 66 1.14 1.63 7.81
N LEU A 67 -0.17 1.71 7.69
CA LEU A 67 -1.01 0.53 7.60
C LEU A 67 -1.65 0.52 6.23
N TRP A 68 -1.73 -0.65 5.63
CA TRP A 68 -2.56 -0.79 4.45
C TRP A 68 -3.36 -2.08 4.57
N PHE A 69 -4.46 -2.10 3.83
CA PHE A 69 -5.37 -3.22 3.85
C PHE A 69 -5.14 -4.00 2.57
N MET A 70 -4.45 -5.12 2.69
CA MET A 70 -4.11 -5.95 1.56
C MET A 70 -5.37 -6.40 0.85
N ASN A 71 -5.37 -6.30 -0.45
CA ASN A 71 -6.52 -6.69 -1.26
C ASN A 71 -6.18 -7.95 -2.02
N ASN A 72 -6.58 -9.10 -1.48
CA ASN A 72 -6.33 -10.39 -2.09
C ASN A 72 -7.58 -10.86 -2.82
N PRO A 73 -7.58 -10.88 -4.14
CA PRO A 73 -8.78 -11.27 -4.89
C PRO A 73 -9.09 -12.76 -4.80
N ASN A 74 -8.15 -13.57 -4.37
CA ASN A 74 -8.29 -15.01 -4.37
C ASN A 74 -8.30 -15.65 -2.98
N GLY A 75 -8.43 -14.86 -1.94
CA GLY A 75 -8.40 -15.43 -0.61
C GLY A 75 -8.59 -14.37 0.47
N ASN A 76 -8.09 -14.68 1.65
CA ASN A 76 -8.22 -13.77 2.77
C ASN A 76 -7.25 -12.61 2.67
N SER A 77 -7.61 -11.51 3.28
CA SER A 77 -6.83 -10.30 3.28
C SER A 77 -6.34 -10.00 4.69
N PHE A 78 -5.28 -9.20 4.78
CA PHE A 78 -4.68 -8.86 6.06
C PHE A 78 -4.44 -7.36 6.11
N VAL A 79 -4.36 -6.86 7.33
CA VAL A 79 -3.80 -5.53 7.55
C VAL A 79 -2.30 -5.72 7.62
N ILE A 80 -1.56 -4.91 6.88
CA ILE A 80 -0.11 -4.94 6.88
C ILE A 80 0.39 -3.67 7.56
N LYS A 81 1.30 -3.83 8.50
CA LYS A 81 1.91 -2.70 9.19
C LYS A 81 3.36 -2.58 8.75
N TYR A 82 3.74 -1.40 8.34
CA TYR A 82 5.10 -1.10 7.93
C TYR A 82 5.68 -0.13 8.95
N ASP A 83 6.75 -0.55 9.63
CA ASP A 83 7.42 0.31 10.59
C ASP A 83 8.42 1.18 9.84
N ARG A 84 8.31 2.50 9.98
CA ARG A 84 9.13 3.40 9.19
C ARG A 84 10.60 3.33 9.55
N ASP A 85 10.91 3.08 10.82
CA ASP A 85 12.30 3.05 11.26
C ASP A 85 13.01 1.77 10.89
N SER A 86 12.42 0.63 11.19
CA SER A 86 13.04 -0.66 10.91
C SER A 86 12.77 -1.15 9.50
N GLU A 87 11.75 -0.60 8.84
CA GLU A 87 11.28 -1.02 7.53
C GLU A 87 10.80 -2.46 7.52
N LEU A 88 10.38 -2.96 8.67
CA LEU A 88 9.85 -4.31 8.78
C LEU A 88 8.35 -4.31 8.60
N LEU A 89 7.86 -5.40 8.04
CA LEU A 89 6.45 -5.61 7.80
C LEU A 89 5.90 -6.59 8.81
N GLN A 90 4.66 -6.38 9.21
CA GLN A 90 3.99 -7.26 10.15
C GLN A 90 2.57 -7.44 9.68
N LYS A 91 2.12 -8.70 9.61
CA LYS A 91 0.73 -8.99 9.30
C LYS A 91 -0.07 -8.83 10.57
N GLY A 92 -1.17 -8.14 10.44
CA GLY A 92 -2.07 -7.96 11.57
C GLY A 92 -3.36 -8.73 11.36
N PHE A 93 -4.45 -8.04 11.60
CA PHE A 93 -5.77 -8.62 11.54
C PHE A 93 -6.07 -9.22 10.17
N GLU A 94 -6.66 -10.41 10.16
CA GLU A 94 -7.07 -11.08 8.94
C GLU A 94 -8.58 -11.00 8.78
N PHE A 95 -9.05 -10.83 7.54
CA PHE A 95 -10.47 -10.84 7.26
C PHE A 95 -10.71 -11.53 5.92
N PRO A 96 -11.93 -12.08 5.71
CA PRO A 96 -12.21 -12.81 4.50
C PRO A 96 -12.41 -11.89 3.32
N GLY A 97 -11.90 -12.30 2.15
CA GLY A 97 -12.13 -11.61 0.91
C GLY A 97 -11.34 -10.32 0.75
N PRO A 98 -11.53 -9.67 -0.38
CA PRO A 98 -10.83 -8.44 -0.68
C PRO A 98 -11.43 -7.24 0.04
N VAL A 99 -10.58 -6.23 0.25
CA VAL A 99 -11.01 -4.96 0.82
C VAL A 99 -10.91 -3.93 -0.29
N TRP A 100 -12.01 -3.26 -0.57
CA TRP A 100 -12.04 -2.28 -1.65
C TRP A 100 -11.73 -0.88 -1.17
N TYR A 101 -12.17 -0.54 0.03
CA TYR A 101 -11.86 0.76 0.59
C TYR A 101 -12.00 0.72 2.10
N SER A 102 -11.32 1.68 2.71
CA SER A 102 -11.48 1.91 4.13
C SER A 102 -11.19 3.38 4.34
N PHE A 103 -11.50 3.87 5.51
CA PHE A 103 -11.17 5.24 5.83
C PHE A 103 -10.96 5.35 7.34
N SER A 104 -10.32 6.43 7.75
CA SER A 104 -10.05 6.63 9.17
C SER A 104 -10.63 7.96 9.60
N SER A 105 -10.94 8.04 10.88
CA SER A 105 -11.38 9.26 11.50
C SER A 105 -10.86 9.20 12.92
N ASP A 106 -10.10 10.22 13.32
CA ASP A 106 -9.51 10.24 14.66
C ASP A 106 -8.70 8.99 14.94
N ASN A 107 -7.94 8.55 13.93
CA ASN A 107 -7.08 7.36 14.03
C ASN A 107 -7.84 6.07 14.24
N ARG A 108 -9.09 6.03 13.84
CA ARG A 108 -9.88 4.80 13.86
C ARG A 108 -10.17 4.38 12.44
N TYR A 109 -10.39 3.08 12.25
CA TYR A 109 -10.59 2.52 10.93
C TYR A 109 -12.00 2.00 10.76
N PHE A 110 -12.54 2.21 9.57
CA PHE A 110 -13.87 1.72 9.22
C PHE A 110 -13.74 0.96 7.91
N LEU A 111 -14.25 -0.24 7.88
CA LEU A 111 -14.22 -1.06 6.69
C LEU A 111 -15.62 -1.27 6.13
#